data_f0b969d6e562df778ebc20fca1de96b2
#
_entry.id   f0b969d6e562df778ebc20fca1de96b2
#
_cell.length_a   1.000
_cell.length_b   1.000
_cell.length_c   1.000
_cell.angle_alpha   90.00
_cell.angle_beta   90.00
_cell.angle_gamma   90.00
#
_symmetry.space_group_name_H-M   'P 1'
#
loop_
_entity.id
_entity.type
_entity.pdbx_description
1 polymer ?
#
loop_
_entity_poly.entity_id
_entity_poly.type
_entity_poly.pdbx_seq_one_letter_code
_entity_poly.pdbx_strand_id
1 'polypeptide(L)'
;MAGGMVIAIIDYKMGNLFSIYNGIKKAGGEPVLVDGSAVARLREADGIVIPGVGAFGDGVKNFKVFEDVFFEMLRSGTPVLGICLGMQMFFESSEESGGHGLSVLKGSVVRLPSDVTTPHMGWNSLRILKETPILGGIK
;
A
#
# COMPACT_ATOMS: atom_id res chain seq x y z
N MET A 1 3.75 -16.31 25.36
CA MET A 1 2.68 -15.63 24.60
C MET A 1 3.19 -15.43 23.19
N ALA A 2 2.46 -15.87 22.19
CA ALA A 2 2.79 -15.52 20.82
C ALA A 2 2.62 -14.01 20.66
N GLY A 3 3.67 -13.26 20.36
CA GLY A 3 3.58 -11.88 19.94
C GLY A 3 2.72 -11.79 18.68
N GLY A 4 1.99 -10.68 18.50
CA GLY A 4 1.24 -10.43 17.27
C GLY A 4 2.20 -10.31 16.08
N MET A 5 1.67 -10.52 14.85
CA MET A 5 2.47 -10.27 13.64
C MET A 5 2.85 -8.79 13.57
N VAL A 6 4.12 -8.51 13.38
CA VAL A 6 4.65 -7.15 13.23
C VAL A 6 4.34 -6.65 11.82
N ILE A 7 3.52 -5.62 11.73
CA ILE A 7 3.12 -5.01 10.46
C ILE A 7 3.73 -3.62 10.34
N ALA A 8 4.69 -3.46 9.46
CA ALA A 8 5.29 -2.16 9.17
C ALA A 8 4.35 -1.32 8.30
N ILE A 9 4.07 -0.11 8.74
CA ILE A 9 3.36 0.91 7.96
C ILE A 9 4.39 1.93 7.47
N ILE A 10 4.56 2.04 6.17
CA ILE A 10 5.52 2.98 5.61
C ILE A 10 4.99 4.41 5.70
N ASP A 11 5.68 5.25 6.45
CA ASP A 11 5.43 6.69 6.53
C ASP A 11 6.31 7.45 5.53
N TYR A 12 5.82 7.57 4.30
CA TYR A 12 6.45 8.38 3.25
C TYR A 12 5.75 9.73 3.05
N LYS A 13 5.10 10.22 4.11
CA LYS A 13 4.38 11.52 4.20
C LYS A 13 3.12 11.63 3.34
N MET A 14 2.57 10.50 2.90
CA MET A 14 1.38 10.42 2.05
C MET A 14 0.44 9.37 2.62
N GLY A 15 -0.58 9.75 3.39
CA GLY A 15 -1.60 8.81 3.83
C GLY A 15 -2.13 9.03 5.25
N ASN A 16 -3.22 8.33 5.56
CA ASN A 16 -3.83 8.35 6.88
C ASN A 16 -3.25 7.22 7.76
N LEU A 17 -2.11 7.49 8.37
CA LEU A 17 -1.40 6.52 9.21
C LEU A 17 -2.20 6.09 10.45
N PHE A 18 -2.93 7.03 11.05
CA PHE A 18 -3.69 6.77 12.27
C PHE A 18 -4.78 5.72 12.07
N SER A 19 -5.55 5.84 10.99
CA SER A 19 -6.63 4.89 10.69
C SER A 19 -6.08 3.49 10.39
N ILE A 20 -4.97 3.40 9.66
CA ILE A 20 -4.33 2.12 9.33
C ILE A 20 -3.74 1.47 10.57
N TYR A 21 -3.04 2.26 11.39
CA TYR A 21 -2.48 1.80 12.65
C TYR A 21 -3.55 1.16 13.54
N ASN A 22 -4.66 1.86 13.75
CA ASN A 22 -5.77 1.35 14.55
C ASN A 22 -6.46 0.14 13.91
N GLY A 23 -6.59 0.12 12.58
CA GLY A 23 -7.15 -1.02 11.86
C GLY A 23 -6.34 -2.29 12.06
N ILE A 24 -5.02 -2.21 11.92
CA ILE A 24 -4.11 -3.35 12.14
C ILE A 24 -4.18 -3.82 13.60
N LYS A 25 -4.16 -2.88 14.55
CA LYS A 25 -4.27 -3.20 15.97
C LYS A 25 -5.59 -3.90 16.30
N LYS A 26 -6.69 -3.42 15.73
CA LYS A 26 -8.01 -4.06 15.87
C LYS A 26 -8.06 -5.46 15.26
N ALA A 27 -7.31 -5.71 14.21
CA ALA A 27 -7.16 -7.02 13.57
C ALA A 27 -6.22 -7.98 14.33
N GLY A 28 -5.59 -7.53 15.43
CA GLY A 28 -4.70 -8.36 16.26
C GLY A 28 -3.22 -8.32 15.85
N GLY A 29 -2.84 -7.45 14.91
CA GLY A 29 -1.44 -7.23 14.54
C GLY A 29 -0.74 -6.19 15.44
N GLU A 30 0.57 -6.15 15.36
CA GLU A 30 1.43 -5.15 16.00
C GLU A 30 1.89 -4.12 14.95
N PRO A 31 1.20 -2.96 14.82
CA PRO A 31 1.59 -1.96 13.83
C PRO A 31 2.82 -1.19 14.28
N VAL A 32 3.76 -0.99 13.36
CA VAL A 32 4.98 -0.20 13.55
C VAL A 32 5.08 0.83 12.43
N LEU A 33 5.17 2.11 12.79
CA LEU A 33 5.42 3.17 11.80
C LEU A 33 6.91 3.18 11.45
N VAL A 34 7.20 3.18 10.16
CA VAL A 34 8.57 3.23 9.63
C VAL A 34 8.70 4.43 8.71
N ASP A 35 9.40 5.45 9.15
CA ASP A 35 9.74 6.63 8.37
C ASP A 35 11.11 6.49 7.66
N GLY A 36 11.49 7.51 6.87
CA GLY A 36 12.73 7.51 6.10
C GLY A 36 14.02 7.45 6.95
N SER A 37 13.96 7.74 8.25
CA SER A 37 15.11 7.63 9.16
C SER A 37 15.30 6.22 9.70
N ALA A 38 14.29 5.37 9.60
CA ALA A 38 14.24 4.05 10.22
C ALA A 38 13.98 2.91 9.21
N VAL A 39 14.29 3.12 7.92
CA VAL A 39 14.00 2.19 6.81
C VAL A 39 14.46 0.75 7.09
N ALA A 40 15.59 0.57 7.75
CA ALA A 40 16.13 -0.75 8.10
C ALA A 40 15.16 -1.60 8.94
N ARG A 41 14.24 -0.98 9.70
CA ARG A 41 13.24 -1.67 10.49
C ARG A 41 12.21 -2.45 9.66
N LEU A 42 12.09 -2.16 8.37
CA LEU A 42 11.26 -2.97 7.47
C LEU A 42 11.68 -4.45 7.48
N ARG A 43 12.96 -4.74 7.74
CA ARG A 43 13.49 -6.12 7.81
C ARG A 43 12.97 -6.94 8.99
N GLU A 44 12.43 -6.27 9.99
CA GLU A 44 11.87 -6.90 11.20
C GLU A 44 10.37 -7.21 11.06
N ALA A 45 9.74 -6.79 9.95
CA ALA A 45 8.31 -6.90 9.76
C ALA A 45 7.89 -8.24 9.14
N ASP A 46 6.79 -8.79 9.63
CA ASP A 46 6.12 -9.95 9.05
C ASP A 46 5.25 -9.57 7.83
N GLY A 47 4.88 -8.30 7.71
CA GLY A 47 4.13 -7.76 6.59
C GLY A 47 4.31 -6.23 6.48
N ILE A 48 4.08 -5.69 5.29
CA ILE A 48 4.26 -4.26 5.00
C ILE A 48 2.95 -3.69 4.46
N VAL A 49 2.56 -2.53 4.98
CA VAL A 49 1.44 -1.74 4.44
C VAL A 49 1.99 -0.44 3.86
N ILE A 50 1.64 -0.17 2.61
CA ILE A 50 1.90 1.10 1.94
C ILE A 50 0.57 1.85 1.84
N PRO A 51 0.33 2.84 2.71
CA PRO A 51 -0.84 3.70 2.60
C PRO A 51 -0.65 4.71 1.46
N GLY A 52 -1.61 5.56 1.23
CA GLY A 52 -1.37 6.72 0.40
C GLY A 52 -2.63 7.46 0.01
N VAL A 53 -2.51 8.78 0.04
CA VAL A 53 -3.43 9.73 -0.56
C VAL A 53 -2.61 10.81 -1.25
N GLY A 54 -3.05 11.30 -2.40
CA GLY A 54 -2.38 12.36 -3.14
C GLY A 54 -1.89 11.93 -4.51
N ALA A 55 -1.01 12.73 -5.10
CA ALA A 55 -0.54 12.55 -6.46
C ALA A 55 0.46 11.41 -6.61
N PHE A 56 0.32 10.64 -7.68
CA PHE A 56 1.19 9.49 -7.98
C PHE A 56 2.68 9.85 -8.02
N GLY A 57 3.04 10.93 -8.72
CA GLY A 57 4.45 11.36 -8.85
C GLY A 57 5.08 11.74 -7.52
N ASP A 58 4.35 12.43 -6.67
CA ASP A 58 4.82 12.80 -5.33
C ASP A 58 4.98 11.56 -4.44
N GLY A 59 4.04 10.62 -4.54
CA GLY A 59 4.12 9.35 -3.84
C GLY A 59 5.38 8.57 -4.19
N VAL A 60 5.66 8.37 -5.47
CA VAL A 60 6.87 7.68 -5.94
C VAL A 60 8.14 8.39 -5.49
N LYS A 61 8.17 9.72 -5.61
CA LYS A 61 9.31 10.53 -5.17
C LYS A 61 9.59 10.37 -3.68
N ASN A 62 8.55 10.45 -2.84
CA ASN A 62 8.69 10.33 -1.40
C ASN A 62 9.03 8.90 -0.96
N PHE A 63 8.60 7.91 -1.74
CA PHE A 63 8.88 6.50 -1.47
C PHE A 63 10.32 6.09 -1.77
N LYS A 64 11.07 6.89 -2.51
CA LYS A 64 12.41 6.58 -3.02
C LYS A 64 13.38 6.08 -1.95
N VAL A 65 13.35 6.65 -0.76
CA VAL A 65 14.23 6.26 0.36
C VAL A 65 13.98 4.84 0.86
N PHE A 66 12.79 4.29 0.61
CA PHE A 66 12.40 2.94 1.05
C PHE A 66 12.67 1.86 -0.01
N GLU A 67 12.88 2.23 -1.28
CA GLU A 67 12.87 1.28 -2.40
C GLU A 67 13.79 0.08 -2.21
N ASP A 68 15.04 0.31 -1.86
CA ASP A 68 16.03 -0.77 -1.78
C ASP A 68 15.62 -1.84 -0.76
N VAL A 69 15.26 -1.42 0.45
CA VAL A 69 14.83 -2.35 1.52
C VAL A 69 13.46 -2.94 1.21
N PHE A 70 12.55 -2.16 0.64
CA PHE A 70 11.25 -2.65 0.21
C PHE A 70 11.37 -3.78 -0.82
N PHE A 71 12.18 -3.61 -1.85
CA PHE A 71 12.41 -4.65 -2.86
C PHE A 71 13.16 -5.86 -2.31
N GLU A 72 14.05 -5.65 -1.34
CA GLU A 72 14.68 -6.76 -0.60
C GLU A 72 13.61 -7.60 0.11
N MET A 73 12.71 -6.96 0.86
CA MET A 73 11.62 -7.63 1.59
C MET A 73 10.63 -8.30 0.65
N LEU A 74 10.29 -7.65 -0.45
CA LEU A 74 9.40 -8.21 -1.46
C LEU A 74 9.98 -9.50 -2.08
N ARG A 75 11.28 -9.51 -2.42
CA ARG A 75 11.97 -10.69 -2.93
C ARG A 75 12.07 -11.81 -1.91
N SER A 76 12.13 -11.50 -0.62
CA SER A 76 12.11 -12.49 0.45
C SER A 76 10.74 -13.12 0.71
N GLY A 77 9.70 -12.64 0.00
CA GLY A 77 8.33 -13.14 0.12
C GLY A 77 7.49 -12.49 1.21
N THR A 78 7.95 -11.37 1.78
CA THR A 78 7.16 -10.61 2.76
C THR A 78 5.87 -10.11 2.12
N PRO A 79 4.68 -10.39 2.71
CA PRO A 79 3.42 -9.89 2.21
C PRO A 79 3.35 -8.36 2.22
N VAL A 80 2.83 -7.78 1.16
CA VAL A 80 2.67 -6.33 1.02
C VAL A 80 1.24 -5.96 0.64
N LEU A 81 0.66 -5.01 1.35
CA LEU A 81 -0.66 -4.44 1.06
C LEU A 81 -0.51 -2.97 0.67
N GLY A 82 -0.87 -2.63 -0.55
CA GLY A 82 -1.01 -1.24 -1.01
C GLY A 82 -2.46 -0.75 -0.87
N ILE A 83 -2.65 0.43 -0.31
CA ILE A 83 -3.96 1.05 -0.13
C ILE A 83 -4.03 2.35 -0.93
N CYS A 84 -5.00 2.46 -1.83
CA CYS A 84 -5.24 3.63 -2.68
C CYS A 84 -3.97 4.02 -3.46
N LEU A 85 -3.36 5.18 -3.21
CA LEU A 85 -2.10 5.59 -3.83
C LEU A 85 -0.99 4.55 -3.64
N GLY A 86 -0.89 3.93 -2.46
CA GLY A 86 0.07 2.85 -2.21
C GLY A 86 -0.11 1.66 -3.16
N MET A 87 -1.34 1.31 -3.49
CA MET A 87 -1.64 0.29 -4.53
C MET A 87 -1.28 0.80 -5.92
N GLN A 88 -1.62 2.03 -6.25
CA GLN A 88 -1.34 2.60 -7.58
C GLN A 88 0.16 2.61 -7.89
N MET A 89 1.00 2.90 -6.90
CA MET A 89 2.46 2.90 -7.08
C MET A 89 3.05 1.55 -7.46
N PHE A 90 2.34 0.43 -7.25
CA PHE A 90 2.83 -0.89 -7.68
C PHE A 90 2.92 -1.04 -9.21
N PHE A 91 2.18 -0.23 -9.96
CA PHE A 91 2.14 -0.29 -11.42
C PHE A 91 3.33 0.44 -12.06
N GLU A 92 3.48 0.26 -13.37
CA GLU A 92 4.61 0.81 -14.13
C GLU A 92 4.51 2.31 -14.33
N SER A 93 3.28 2.84 -14.47
CA SER A 93 3.04 4.25 -14.75
C SER A 93 1.63 4.71 -14.35
N SER A 94 1.40 6.01 -14.42
CA SER A 94 0.08 6.61 -14.21
C SER A 94 -0.15 7.75 -15.22
N GLU A 95 -1.37 7.85 -15.72
CA GLU A 95 -1.80 8.99 -16.55
C GLU A 95 -1.80 10.32 -15.79
N GLU A 96 -1.83 10.28 -14.45
CA GLU A 96 -1.81 11.47 -13.61
C GLU A 96 -0.46 12.20 -13.67
N SER A 97 0.63 11.46 -13.84
CA SER A 97 1.98 12.03 -13.91
C SER A 97 2.86 11.19 -14.82
N GLY A 98 3.71 11.84 -15.60
CA GLY A 98 4.61 11.18 -16.56
C GLY A 98 5.76 10.36 -15.95
N GLY A 99 5.68 9.96 -14.67
CA GLY A 99 6.71 9.20 -13.97
C GLY A 99 6.49 7.69 -14.00
N HIS A 100 7.52 6.95 -13.62
CA HIS A 100 7.45 5.50 -13.42
C HIS A 100 7.08 5.17 -11.99
N GLY A 101 6.20 4.17 -11.82
CA GLY A 101 5.91 3.57 -10.53
C GLY A 101 6.97 2.57 -10.09
N LEU A 102 6.64 1.75 -9.10
CA LEU A 102 7.55 0.73 -8.57
C LEU A 102 7.68 -0.50 -9.49
N SER A 103 6.81 -0.61 -10.49
CA SER A 103 6.82 -1.72 -11.47
C SER A 103 6.78 -3.12 -10.83
N VAL A 104 6.13 -3.25 -9.68
CA VAL A 104 5.87 -4.55 -9.03
C VAL A 104 4.82 -5.33 -9.83
N LEU A 105 3.83 -4.63 -10.37
CA LEU A 105 2.78 -5.15 -11.23
C LEU A 105 2.87 -4.50 -12.61
N LYS A 106 2.61 -5.29 -13.64
CA LYS A 106 2.51 -4.77 -15.02
C LYS A 106 1.23 -3.97 -15.22
N GLY A 107 1.32 -2.94 -16.05
CA GLY A 107 0.19 -2.11 -16.43
C GLY A 107 0.30 -0.69 -15.91
N SER A 108 -0.75 0.09 -16.18
CA SER A 108 -0.79 1.52 -15.88
C SER A 108 -2.04 1.89 -15.11
N VAL A 109 -1.92 2.89 -14.26
CA VAL A 109 -3.07 3.55 -13.63
C VAL A 109 -3.65 4.54 -14.63
N VAL A 110 -4.88 4.30 -15.03
CA VAL A 110 -5.59 5.12 -16.03
C VAL A 110 -6.72 5.91 -15.39
N ARG A 111 -7.07 7.03 -16.02
CA ARG A 111 -8.21 7.82 -15.59
C ARG A 111 -9.51 7.06 -15.85
N LEU A 112 -10.48 7.22 -14.94
CA LEU A 112 -11.83 6.71 -15.17
C LEU A 112 -12.44 7.36 -16.42
N PRO A 113 -13.31 6.63 -17.17
CA PRO A 113 -13.99 7.19 -18.34
C PRO A 113 -14.76 8.46 -18.01
N SER A 114 -14.90 9.36 -19.01
CA SER A 114 -15.55 10.66 -18.83
C SER A 114 -17.07 10.59 -18.60
N ASP A 115 -17.66 9.45 -18.87
CA ASP A 115 -19.11 9.19 -18.68
C ASP A 115 -19.46 8.71 -17.24
N VAL A 116 -18.45 8.54 -16.38
CA VAL A 116 -18.67 8.21 -14.98
C VAL A 116 -18.34 9.39 -14.07
N THR A 117 -19.07 9.46 -12.94
CA THR A 117 -18.84 10.52 -11.95
C THR A 117 -17.49 10.32 -11.24
N THR A 118 -16.65 11.35 -11.29
CA THR A 118 -15.37 11.37 -10.60
C THR A 118 -15.27 12.58 -9.65
N PRO A 119 -14.64 12.43 -8.49
CA PRO A 119 -14.07 11.19 -7.94
C PRO A 119 -15.15 10.19 -7.53
N HIS A 120 -14.85 8.89 -7.67
CA HIS A 120 -15.71 7.82 -7.16
C HIS A 120 -15.42 7.62 -5.67
N MET A 121 -16.31 8.13 -4.82
CA MET A 121 -16.17 8.08 -3.36
C MET A 121 -17.48 7.61 -2.73
N GLY A 122 -17.35 6.82 -1.67
CA GLY A 122 -18.48 6.34 -0.90
C GLY A 122 -18.39 4.84 -0.55
N TRP A 123 -19.40 4.39 0.16
CA TRP A 123 -19.56 2.96 0.47
C TRP A 123 -20.13 2.23 -0.74
N ASN A 124 -19.51 1.11 -1.08
CA ASN A 124 -19.94 0.26 -2.19
C ASN A 124 -19.86 -1.21 -1.82
N SER A 125 -20.64 -2.04 -2.52
CA SER A 125 -20.55 -3.48 -2.38
C SER A 125 -19.38 -4.03 -3.19
N LEU A 126 -18.80 -5.14 -2.72
CA LEU A 126 -17.76 -5.87 -3.45
C LEU A 126 -18.41 -7.00 -4.24
N ARG A 127 -18.01 -7.14 -5.51
CA ARG A 127 -18.26 -8.32 -6.31
C ARG A 127 -16.98 -9.15 -6.37
N ILE A 128 -16.93 -10.22 -5.58
CA ILE A 128 -15.76 -11.11 -5.56
C ILE A 128 -15.78 -11.99 -6.81
N LEU A 129 -14.81 -11.79 -7.69
CA LEU A 129 -14.69 -12.53 -8.96
C LEU A 129 -13.81 -13.78 -8.81
N LYS A 130 -12.94 -13.80 -7.80
CA LYS A 130 -12.01 -14.88 -7.53
C LYS A 130 -11.78 -14.99 -6.04
N GLU A 131 -11.86 -16.19 -5.51
CA GLU A 131 -11.49 -16.44 -4.12
C GLU A 131 -10.00 -16.20 -3.90
N THR A 132 -9.69 -15.43 -2.88
CA THR A 132 -8.31 -15.13 -2.45
C THR A 132 -8.24 -15.10 -0.93
N PRO A 133 -7.09 -15.41 -0.32
CA PRO A 133 -6.95 -15.39 1.13
C PRO A 133 -7.32 -14.04 1.75
N ILE A 134 -7.01 -12.92 1.08
CA ILE A 134 -7.29 -11.57 1.58
C ILE A 134 -8.79 -11.24 1.63
N LEU A 135 -9.62 -11.94 0.88
CA LEU A 135 -11.07 -11.78 0.84
C LEU A 135 -11.82 -12.88 1.61
N GLY A 136 -11.09 -13.76 2.27
CA GLY A 136 -11.65 -14.84 3.05
C GLY A 136 -12.57 -14.32 4.16
N GLY A 137 -13.80 -14.84 4.22
CA GLY A 137 -14.81 -14.44 5.21
C GLY A 137 -15.59 -13.16 4.89
N ILE A 138 -15.27 -12.46 3.79
CA ILE A 138 -16.08 -11.33 3.29
C ILE A 138 -17.24 -11.90 2.46
N LYS A 139 -18.48 -11.47 2.79
CA LYS A 139 -19.72 -11.87 2.13
C LYS A 139 -20.37 -10.68 1.45
#